data_bd4e249857db8ddf32b1decff2eb76e0
#
_entry.id   bd4e249857db8ddf32b1decff2eb76e0
#
_cell.length_a   1.000
_cell.length_b   1.000
_cell.length_c   1.000
_cell.angle_alpha   90.00
_cell.angle_beta   90.00
_cell.angle_gamma   90.00
#
_symmetry.space_group_name_H-M   'P 1'
#
loop_
_entity.id
_entity.type
_entity.pdbx_description
1 polymer ?
#
loop_
_entity_poly.entity_id
_entity_poly.type
_entity_poly.pdbx_seq_one_letter_code
_entity_poly.pdbx_strand_id
1 'polypeptide(L)'
;MENALRNTLAPVHFALTDESAKHAGHAGARPGGETHYHVVIVSAAFEGQTRVARQRLVYQALDEEFRTGLHALSVTLKTPQEAGSA
;
A
#
# COMPACT_ATOMS: atom_id res chain seq x y z
N MET A 1 2.95 -7.06 -6.30
CA MET A 1 2.90 -6.10 -5.18
C MET A 1 2.73 -6.80 -3.83
N GLU A 2 1.72 -7.63 -3.71
CA GLU A 2 1.45 -8.29 -2.42
C GLU A 2 2.60 -9.15 -1.95
N ASN A 3 3.18 -9.96 -2.83
CA ASN A 3 4.29 -10.84 -2.45
C ASN A 3 5.49 -10.07 -1.93
N ALA A 4 5.83 -8.96 -2.57
CA ALA A 4 6.96 -8.14 -2.13
C ALA A 4 6.73 -7.60 -0.73
N LEU A 5 5.51 -7.12 -0.45
CA LEU A 5 5.17 -6.57 0.85
C LEU A 5 5.11 -7.65 1.93
N ARG A 6 4.56 -8.81 1.61
CA ARG A 6 4.51 -9.93 2.56
C ARG A 6 5.90 -10.44 2.89
N ASN A 7 6.78 -10.53 1.91
CA ASN A 7 8.15 -11.00 2.14
C ASN A 7 8.97 -10.00 2.94
N THR A 8 8.76 -8.72 2.73
CA THR A 8 9.54 -7.67 3.38
C THR A 8 9.04 -7.38 4.79
N LEU A 9 7.73 -7.38 5.01
CA LEU A 9 7.12 -6.87 6.24
C LEU A 9 6.46 -7.95 7.09
N ALA A 10 6.26 -9.15 6.55
CA ALA A 10 5.61 -10.26 7.25
C ALA A 10 4.35 -9.79 7.99
N PRO A 11 3.37 -9.19 7.30
CA PRO A 11 2.24 -8.56 7.97
C PRO A 11 1.32 -9.58 8.64
N VAL A 12 0.74 -9.18 9.77
CA VAL A 12 -0.31 -9.95 10.42
C VAL A 12 -1.67 -9.67 9.80
N HIS A 13 -1.78 -8.55 9.09
CA HIS A 13 -2.97 -8.21 8.32
C HIS A 13 -2.53 -7.46 7.05
N PHE A 14 -3.16 -7.79 5.95
CA PHE A 14 -2.87 -7.16 4.66
C PHE A 14 -4.16 -7.05 3.86
N ALA A 15 -4.46 -5.85 3.38
CA ALA A 15 -5.60 -5.62 2.50
C ALA A 15 -5.17 -4.69 1.38
N LEU A 16 -5.39 -5.10 0.15
CA LEU A 16 -5.07 -4.30 -1.03
C LEU A 16 -6.35 -4.03 -1.80
N THR A 17 -6.67 -2.78 -2.02
CA THR A 17 -7.84 -2.35 -2.75
C THR A 17 -7.43 -1.62 -4.01
N ASP A 18 -7.95 -2.06 -5.14
CA ASP A 18 -7.76 -1.37 -6.41
C ASP A 18 -8.83 -0.28 -6.51
N GLU A 19 -8.41 0.96 -6.35
CA GLU A 19 -9.32 2.09 -6.40
C GLU A 19 -9.50 2.64 -7.80
N SER A 20 -8.79 2.11 -8.77
CA SER A 20 -8.95 2.52 -10.17
C SER A 20 -10.38 2.30 -10.64
N ALA A 21 -11.02 1.23 -10.19
CA ALA A 21 -12.38 0.91 -10.58
C ALA A 21 -13.40 1.93 -10.09
N LYS A 22 -13.11 2.65 -9.02
CA LYS A 22 -14.01 3.67 -8.50
C LYS A 22 -14.16 4.85 -9.44
N HIS A 23 -13.21 5.05 -10.32
CA HIS A 23 -13.20 6.15 -11.27
C HIS A 23 -13.63 5.74 -12.66
N ALA A 24 -13.89 4.48 -12.88
CA ALA A 24 -14.17 3.95 -14.23
C ALA A 24 -15.43 4.51 -14.84
N GLY A 25 -16.42 4.90 -14.03
CA GLY A 25 -17.66 5.46 -14.52
C GLY A 25 -17.66 6.97 -14.64
N HIS A 26 -16.58 7.65 -14.33
CA HIS A 26 -16.52 9.10 -14.35
C HIS A 26 -16.17 9.61 -15.74
N ALA A 27 -16.77 10.73 -16.11
CA ALA A 27 -16.37 11.41 -17.31
C ALA A 27 -14.91 11.81 -17.22
N GLY A 28 -14.13 11.45 -18.21
CA GLY A 28 -12.70 11.70 -18.18
C GLY A 28 -11.87 10.51 -17.73
N ALA A 29 -12.49 9.45 -17.21
CA ALA A 29 -11.78 8.22 -16.93
C ALA A 29 -11.24 7.66 -18.25
N ARG A 30 -9.98 7.27 -18.26
CA ARG A 30 -9.33 6.80 -19.49
C ARG A 30 -8.94 5.33 -19.38
N PRO A 31 -9.22 4.55 -20.44
CA PRO A 31 -8.70 3.18 -20.49
C PRO A 31 -7.18 3.22 -20.35
N GLY A 32 -6.65 2.35 -19.51
CA GLY A 32 -5.20 2.34 -19.29
C GLY A 32 -4.69 3.55 -18.52
N GLY A 33 -5.60 4.30 -17.88
CA GLY A 33 -5.22 5.44 -17.07
C GLY A 33 -4.48 5.03 -15.81
N GLU A 34 -4.25 6.00 -14.93
CA GLU A 34 -3.43 5.80 -13.74
C GLU A 34 -3.94 4.67 -12.86
N THR A 35 -3.03 3.80 -12.46
CA THR A 35 -3.31 2.77 -11.47
C THR A 35 -3.32 3.41 -10.10
N HIS A 36 -4.40 3.19 -9.35
CA HIS A 36 -4.54 3.77 -8.03
C HIS A 36 -4.94 2.68 -7.04
N TYR A 37 -4.07 2.43 -6.07
CA TYR A 37 -4.28 1.40 -5.06
C TYR A 37 -4.29 1.98 -3.66
N HIS A 38 -5.00 1.34 -2.76
CA HIS A 38 -4.90 1.59 -1.34
C HIS A 38 -4.50 0.29 -0.63
N VAL A 39 -3.48 0.34 0.21
CA VAL A 39 -3.04 -0.83 0.96
C VAL A 39 -3.08 -0.55 2.46
N VAL A 40 -3.62 -1.51 3.20
CA VAL A 40 -3.58 -1.50 4.66
C VAL A 40 -2.65 -2.62 5.11
N ILE A 41 -1.63 -2.28 5.88
CA ILE A 41 -0.65 -3.25 6.37
C ILE A 41 -0.51 -3.08 7.87
N VAL A 42 -0.68 -4.18 8.58
CA VAL A 42 -0.42 -4.26 10.02
C VAL A 42 0.77 -5.17 10.22
N SER A 43 1.86 -4.64 10.74
CA SER A 43 3.10 -5.40 10.87
C SER A 43 3.92 -4.94 12.07
N ALA A 44 4.52 -5.90 12.76
CA ALA A 44 5.45 -5.63 13.84
C ALA A 44 6.70 -4.89 13.35
N ALA A 45 6.99 -4.98 12.06
CA ALA A 45 8.13 -4.27 11.47
C ALA A 45 8.00 -2.75 11.59
N PHE A 46 6.78 -2.25 11.82
CA PHE A 46 6.54 -0.82 11.97
C PHE A 46 6.73 -0.32 13.41
N GLU A 47 6.97 -1.20 14.36
CA GLU A 47 7.18 -0.80 15.74
C GLU A 47 8.43 0.05 15.86
N GLY A 48 8.32 1.17 16.59
CA GLY A 48 9.43 2.11 16.74
C GLY A 48 9.72 2.95 15.51
N GLN A 49 8.95 2.79 14.44
CA GLN A 49 9.16 3.55 13.21
C GLN A 49 8.20 4.74 13.12
N THR A 50 8.73 5.87 12.64
CA THR A 50 7.87 7.02 12.35
C THR A 50 6.99 6.71 11.15
N ARG A 51 5.98 7.57 10.93
CA ARG A 51 5.12 7.42 9.75
C ARG A 51 5.94 7.47 8.45
N VAL A 52 6.88 8.39 8.37
CA VAL A 52 7.73 8.51 7.19
C VAL A 52 8.60 7.28 6.99
N ALA A 53 9.18 6.75 8.08
CA ALA A 53 10.01 5.55 7.99
C ALA A 53 9.20 4.35 7.53
N ARG A 54 7.96 4.21 8.00
CA ARG A 54 7.06 3.13 7.57
C ARG A 54 6.76 3.23 6.07
N GLN A 55 6.47 4.43 5.59
CA GLN A 55 6.23 4.65 4.17
C GLN A 55 7.45 4.29 3.33
N ARG A 56 8.63 4.63 3.80
CA ARG A 56 9.86 4.30 3.09
C ARG A 56 10.04 2.80 2.96
N LEU A 57 9.73 2.04 4.00
CA LEU A 57 9.82 0.58 3.93
C LEU A 57 8.90 0.02 2.83
N VAL A 58 7.68 0.54 2.76
CA VAL A 58 6.73 0.10 1.75
C VAL A 58 7.19 0.49 0.35
N TYR A 59 7.61 1.73 0.16
CA TYR A 59 8.03 2.19 -1.16
C TYR A 59 9.29 1.51 -1.64
N GLN A 60 10.22 1.18 -0.75
CA GLN A 60 11.40 0.41 -1.12
C GLN A 60 11.02 -0.99 -1.58
N ALA A 61 10.08 -1.63 -0.89
CA ALA A 61 9.62 -2.95 -1.28
C ALA A 61 8.91 -2.94 -2.63
N LEU A 62 8.31 -1.81 -3.00
CA LEU A 62 7.54 -1.65 -4.24
C LEU A 62 8.28 -0.89 -5.32
N ASP A 63 9.58 -0.69 -5.16
CA ASP A 63 10.36 0.12 -6.10
C ASP A 63 10.19 -0.34 -7.54
N GLU A 64 10.21 -1.65 -7.77
CA GLU A 64 10.07 -2.19 -9.12
C GLU A 64 8.69 -1.90 -9.69
N GLU A 65 7.64 -2.03 -8.88
CA GLU A 65 6.29 -1.75 -9.33
C GLU A 65 6.11 -0.29 -9.73
N PHE A 66 6.73 0.64 -9.00
CA PHE A 66 6.68 2.05 -9.37
C PHE A 66 7.39 2.31 -10.70
N ARG A 67 8.44 1.57 -10.97
CA ARG A 67 9.17 1.71 -12.24
C ARG A 67 8.38 1.15 -13.41
N THR A 68 7.54 0.15 -13.17
CA THR A 68 6.88 -0.58 -14.26
C THR A 68 5.42 -0.21 -14.46
N GLY A 69 4.89 0.73 -13.69
CA GLY A 69 3.55 1.21 -14.00
C GLY A 69 2.65 1.60 -12.84
N LEU A 70 3.07 1.38 -11.61
CA LEU A 70 2.28 1.83 -10.47
C LEU A 70 2.39 3.35 -10.34
N HIS A 71 1.28 4.06 -10.46
CA HIS A 71 1.28 5.52 -10.47
C HIS A 71 0.94 6.14 -9.13
N ALA A 72 -0.01 5.57 -8.41
CA ALA A 72 -0.46 6.15 -7.15
C ALA A 72 -0.74 5.06 -6.13
N LEU A 73 -0.29 5.28 -4.90
CA LEU A 73 -0.50 4.34 -3.82
C LEU A 73 -0.79 5.10 -2.54
N SER A 74 -1.94 4.81 -1.94
CA SER A 74 -2.28 5.27 -0.60
C SER A 74 -1.98 4.15 0.38
N VAL A 75 -1.43 4.47 1.54
CA VAL A 75 -1.07 3.46 2.53
C VAL A 75 -1.64 3.78 3.90
N THR A 76 -2.07 2.74 4.60
CA THR A 76 -2.38 2.79 6.03
C THR A 76 -1.49 1.76 6.69
N LEU A 77 -0.56 2.23 7.52
CA LEU A 77 0.50 1.40 8.10
C LEU A 77 0.41 1.46 9.62
N LYS A 78 0.18 0.31 10.23
CA LYS A 78 -0.01 0.21 11.69
C LYS A 78 0.81 -0.91 12.27
N THR A 79 1.14 -0.77 13.57
CA THR A 79 1.63 -1.91 14.33
C THR A 79 0.44 -2.76 14.78
N PRO A 80 0.68 -4.03 15.16
CA PRO A 80 -0.41 -4.86 15.71
C PRO A 80 -1.08 -4.21 16.92
N GLN A 81 -0.31 -3.54 17.75
CA GLN A 81 -0.85 -2.85 18.92
C GLN A 81 -1.77 -1.70 18.51
N GLU A 82 -1.37 -0.90 17.54
CA GLU A 82 -2.20 0.21 17.05
C GLU A 82 -3.49 -0.29 16.44
N ALA A 83 -3.42 -1.37 15.67
CA ALA A 83 -4.60 -1.94 15.03
C ALA A 83 -5.57 -2.54 16.04
N GLY A 84 -5.05 -3.09 17.14
CA GLY A 84 -5.88 -3.67 18.20
C GLY A 84 -6.44 -2.65 19.17
N SER A 85 -6.01 -1.40 19.09
CA SER A 85 -6.41 -0.34 20.02
C SER A 85 -7.67 0.41 19.57
N ALA A 86 -8.35 -0.07 18.57
CA ALA A 86 -9.49 0.61 17.99
C ALA A 86 -10.56 1.00 18.99
#